data_f551de9f2477665d729c060eba90b817
#
_entry.id   f551de9f2477665d729c060eba90b817
#
_cell.length_a   1.000
_cell.length_b   1.000
_cell.length_c   1.000
_cell.angle_alpha   90.00
_cell.angle_beta   90.00
_cell.angle_gamma   90.00
#
_symmetry.space_group_name_H-M   'P 1'
#
loop_
_entity.id
_entity.type
_entity.pdbx_description
1 polymer ?
#
loop_
_entity_poly.entity_id
_entity_poly.type
_entity_poly.pdbx_seq_one_letter_code
_entity_poly.pdbx_strand_id
1 'polypeptide(L)'
;CALPISGDFKDTSSKVFIMPYGNVYCDAKLMDSNEIRMLRRIVRDSRHRNAHALATIDYWPMISKSEEKYYDDYLTQADYHVNSFLAYESLIIAPLALSDIRSALVRVENGSIEPSVFMERSNTGKPFADLSAALAKASRLIGHLDKIPVVSPEQVPAESILNEFIS
;
A
#
# COMPACT_ATOMS: atom_id res chain seq x y z
N CYS A 1 0.44 10.76 6.86
CA CYS A 1 1.45 11.83 7.05
C CYS A 1 1.15 12.55 8.36
N ALA A 2 2.07 12.46 9.33
CA ALA A 2 2.03 13.37 10.46
C ALA A 2 2.38 14.78 9.93
N LEU A 3 1.53 15.75 10.23
CA LEU A 3 1.86 17.15 9.99
C LEU A 3 3.12 17.50 10.79
N PRO A 4 4.07 18.26 10.24
CA PRO A 4 5.21 18.72 11.00
C PRO A 4 4.70 19.48 12.25
N ILE A 5 5.16 19.04 13.41
CA ILE A 5 4.84 19.71 14.68
C ILE A 5 5.32 21.14 14.56
N SER A 6 4.48 22.08 14.95
CA SER A 6 4.75 23.52 14.90
C SER A 6 6.06 23.87 15.62
N GLY A 7 6.65 25.02 15.27
CA GLY A 7 7.97 25.46 15.74
C GLY A 7 8.20 25.48 17.26
N ASP A 8 7.11 25.43 18.05
CA ASP A 8 7.17 25.45 19.52
C ASP A 8 7.83 24.22 20.17
N PHE A 9 7.95 23.09 19.41
CA PHE A 9 8.55 21.84 19.90
C PHE A 9 9.86 21.49 19.19
N LYS A 10 10.41 22.41 18.39
CA LYS A 10 11.58 22.13 17.54
C LYS A 10 12.81 21.68 18.33
N ASP A 11 13.01 22.23 19.51
CA ASP A 11 14.19 21.92 20.35
C ASP A 11 13.99 20.73 21.30
N THR A 12 12.76 20.19 21.39
CA THR A 12 12.40 19.08 22.28
C THR A 12 11.88 17.85 21.55
N SER A 13 11.85 17.87 20.21
CA SER A 13 11.34 16.78 19.39
C SER A 13 12.41 16.21 18.48
N SER A 14 12.43 14.90 18.31
CA SER A 14 13.21 14.21 17.28
C SER A 14 12.32 13.81 16.12
N LYS A 15 12.79 14.02 14.90
CA LYS A 15 12.10 13.66 13.67
C LYS A 15 12.60 12.31 13.18
N VAL A 16 11.69 11.37 13.01
CA VAL A 16 12.00 10.04 12.50
C VAL A 16 11.34 9.85 11.15
N PHE A 17 12.13 9.57 10.12
CA PHE A 17 11.63 9.18 8.82
C PHE A 17 11.60 7.67 8.71
N ILE A 18 10.41 7.11 8.50
CA ILE A 18 10.19 5.65 8.45
C ILE A 18 9.65 5.29 7.08
N MET A 19 10.35 4.41 6.38
CA MET A 19 9.92 3.91 5.07
C MET A 19 10.47 2.50 4.81
N PRO A 20 9.71 1.61 4.14
CA PRO A 20 10.25 0.32 3.72
C PRO A 20 11.15 0.50 2.49
N TYR A 21 12.45 0.38 2.69
CA TYR A 21 13.44 0.35 1.62
C TYR A 21 13.81 -1.10 1.30
N GLY A 22 13.23 -1.65 0.26
CA GLY A 22 13.52 -3.02 -0.16
C GLY A 22 12.87 -3.36 -1.49
N ASN A 23 13.31 -4.46 -2.08
CA ASN A 23 12.73 -5.02 -3.29
C ASN A 23 12.46 -6.51 -3.06
N VAL A 24 11.45 -7.04 -3.74
CA VAL A 24 11.17 -8.47 -3.79
C VAL A 24 11.68 -9.03 -5.10
N TYR A 25 12.40 -10.13 -5.04
CA TYR A 25 13.01 -10.82 -6.18
C TYR A 25 12.51 -12.26 -6.28
N CYS A 26 12.35 -12.72 -7.52
CA CYS A 26 12.24 -14.12 -7.90
C CYS A 26 12.83 -14.21 -9.30
N ASP A 27 14.07 -14.67 -9.45
CA ASP A 27 14.92 -14.60 -10.64
C ASP A 27 15.17 -13.16 -11.15
N ALA A 28 14.16 -12.32 -11.13
CA ALA A 28 14.20 -10.90 -11.45
C ALA A 28 13.48 -10.09 -10.38
N LYS A 29 13.64 -8.77 -10.39
CA LYS A 29 12.88 -7.88 -9.49
C LYS A 29 11.39 -7.96 -9.80
N LEU A 30 10.60 -8.43 -8.83
CA LEU A 30 9.14 -8.48 -8.93
C LEU A 30 8.48 -7.18 -8.47
N MET A 31 8.90 -6.65 -7.32
CA MET A 31 8.30 -5.46 -6.71
C MET A 31 9.36 -4.57 -6.09
N ASP A 32 9.10 -3.29 -6.10
CA ASP A 32 9.86 -2.25 -5.40
C ASP A 32 9.16 -1.79 -4.11
N SER A 33 9.80 -0.89 -3.37
CA SER A 33 9.28 -0.32 -2.13
C SER A 33 7.90 0.31 -2.29
N ASN A 34 7.64 0.96 -3.42
CA ASN A 34 6.36 1.61 -3.67
C ASN A 34 5.22 0.59 -3.84
N GLU A 35 5.52 -0.51 -4.53
CA GLU A 35 4.56 -1.62 -4.71
C GLU A 35 4.31 -2.37 -3.41
N ILE A 36 5.35 -2.61 -2.60
CA ILE A 36 5.21 -3.21 -1.26
C ILE A 36 4.28 -2.36 -0.38
N ARG A 37 4.47 -1.04 -0.37
CA ARG A 37 3.60 -0.10 0.35
C ARG A 37 2.16 -0.12 -0.16
N MET A 38 1.98 -0.23 -1.48
CA MET A 38 0.65 -0.37 -2.08
C MET A 38 -0.03 -1.66 -1.62
N LEU A 39 0.68 -2.80 -1.57
CA LEU A 39 0.12 -4.07 -1.08
C LEU A 39 -0.30 -3.99 0.39
N ARG A 40 0.54 -3.43 1.26
CA ARG A 40 0.18 -3.17 2.67
C ARG A 40 -1.12 -2.37 2.74
N ARG A 41 -1.25 -1.35 1.89
CA ARG A 41 -2.44 -0.51 1.86
C ARG A 41 -3.67 -1.23 1.32
N ILE A 42 -3.55 -2.05 0.29
CA ILE A 42 -4.66 -2.87 -0.23
C ILE A 42 -5.22 -3.73 0.90
N VAL A 43 -4.37 -4.48 1.60
CA VAL A 43 -4.78 -5.37 2.69
C VAL A 43 -5.41 -4.59 3.85
N ARG A 44 -4.82 -3.47 4.27
CA ARG A 44 -5.36 -2.63 5.33
C ARG A 44 -6.69 -1.98 4.96
N ASP A 45 -6.77 -1.41 3.75
CA ASP A 45 -7.97 -0.68 3.32
C ASP A 45 -9.16 -1.63 3.10
N SER A 46 -8.89 -2.87 2.67
CA SER A 46 -9.91 -3.93 2.57
C SER A 46 -10.50 -4.28 3.95
N ARG A 47 -9.66 -4.38 4.98
CA ARG A 47 -10.10 -4.78 6.33
C ARG A 47 -10.72 -3.65 7.14
N HIS A 48 -10.11 -2.45 7.08
CA HIS A 48 -10.43 -1.39 8.04
C HIS A 48 -11.17 -0.20 7.41
N ARG A 49 -11.29 -0.13 6.09
CA ARG A 49 -11.87 1.04 5.39
C ARG A 49 -12.98 0.70 4.41
N ASN A 50 -13.36 -0.57 4.35
CA ASN A 50 -14.35 -1.07 3.39
C ASN A 50 -14.04 -0.66 1.94
N ALA A 51 -12.75 -0.63 1.58
CA ALA A 51 -12.29 -0.26 0.25
C ALA A 51 -11.81 -1.53 -0.48
N HIS A 52 -12.41 -1.84 -1.61
CA HIS A 52 -11.94 -2.96 -2.43
C HIS A 52 -10.58 -2.65 -3.08
N ALA A 53 -9.81 -3.68 -3.44
CA ALA A 53 -8.43 -3.55 -3.91
C ALA A 53 -8.28 -2.58 -5.10
N LEU A 54 -9.22 -2.60 -6.07
CA LEU A 54 -9.18 -1.70 -7.22
C LEU A 54 -9.36 -0.22 -6.83
N ALA A 55 -10.11 0.09 -5.76
CA ALA A 55 -10.21 1.46 -5.28
C ALA A 55 -8.85 1.97 -4.77
N THR A 56 -8.11 1.14 -4.05
CA THR A 56 -6.77 1.48 -3.58
C THR A 56 -5.77 1.60 -4.75
N ILE A 57 -5.81 0.69 -5.72
CA ILE A 57 -4.95 0.72 -6.91
C ILE A 57 -5.22 1.95 -7.77
N ASP A 58 -6.49 2.28 -8.01
CA ASP A 58 -6.94 3.46 -8.77
C ASP A 58 -6.47 4.78 -8.13
N TYR A 59 -6.54 4.85 -6.80
CA TYR A 59 -6.16 6.04 -6.05
C TYR A 59 -4.65 6.15 -5.79
N TRP A 60 -3.89 5.06 -5.94
CA TRP A 60 -2.46 5.00 -5.63
C TRP A 60 -1.58 6.04 -6.34
N PRO A 61 -1.78 6.33 -7.65
CA PRO A 61 -1.00 7.37 -8.34
C PRO A 61 -1.13 8.76 -7.70
N MET A 62 -2.31 9.09 -7.16
CA MET A 62 -2.54 10.38 -6.49
C MET A 62 -1.78 10.44 -5.15
N ILE A 63 -1.70 9.32 -4.43
CA ILE A 63 -0.93 9.23 -3.19
C ILE A 63 0.56 9.38 -3.49
N SER A 64 1.09 8.58 -4.42
CA SER A 64 2.51 8.61 -4.80
C SER A 64 2.95 10.01 -5.24
N LYS A 65 2.16 10.64 -6.11
CA LYS A 65 2.45 12.01 -6.56
C LYS A 65 2.44 13.05 -5.44
N SER A 66 1.52 12.89 -4.47
CA SER A 66 1.47 13.77 -3.30
C SER A 66 2.68 13.57 -2.38
N GLU A 67 3.13 12.32 -2.23
CA GLU A 67 4.29 11.99 -1.40
C GLU A 67 5.60 12.46 -2.03
N GLU A 68 5.79 12.24 -3.33
CA GLU A 68 6.96 12.70 -4.09
C GLU A 68 7.26 14.18 -3.86
N LYS A 69 6.22 15.00 -3.76
CA LYS A 69 6.34 16.44 -3.54
C LYS A 69 7.04 16.81 -2.22
N TYR A 70 6.89 15.97 -1.19
CA TYR A 70 7.40 16.26 0.17
C TYR A 70 8.48 15.29 0.61
N TYR A 71 8.78 14.28 -0.20
CA TYR A 71 9.67 13.19 0.16
C TYR A 71 11.08 13.69 0.49
N ASP A 72 11.66 14.48 -0.39
CA ASP A 72 13.04 15.00 -0.22
C ASP A 72 13.13 15.91 1.00
N ASP A 73 12.13 16.73 1.24
CA ASP A 73 12.08 17.61 2.41
C ASP A 73 12.01 16.81 3.71
N TYR A 74 11.20 15.74 3.77
CA TYR A 74 11.09 14.91 4.96
C TYR A 74 12.36 14.07 5.18
N LEU A 75 12.94 13.56 4.10
CA LEU A 75 14.17 12.77 4.15
C LEU A 75 15.32 13.62 4.69
N THR A 76 15.48 14.84 4.20
CA THR A 76 16.61 15.75 4.57
C THR A 76 16.44 16.39 5.94
N GLN A 77 15.20 16.55 6.43
CA GLN A 77 14.92 17.17 7.72
C GLN A 77 14.79 16.18 8.88
N ALA A 78 14.87 14.88 8.61
CA ALA A 78 14.77 13.87 9.64
C ALA A 78 16.09 13.70 10.40
N ASP A 79 16.00 13.58 11.73
CA ASP A 79 17.14 13.29 12.60
C ASP A 79 17.54 11.81 12.53
N TYR A 80 16.56 10.93 12.29
CA TYR A 80 16.74 9.47 12.21
C TYR A 80 16.01 8.89 11.01
N HIS A 81 16.59 7.85 10.40
CA HIS A 81 16.02 7.11 9.30
C HIS A 81 15.84 5.64 9.70
N VAL A 82 14.62 5.13 9.59
CA VAL A 82 14.29 3.75 9.93
C VAL A 82 13.78 3.03 8.69
N ASN A 83 14.46 1.95 8.32
CA ASN A 83 13.95 1.05 7.30
C ASN A 83 12.92 0.10 7.91
N SER A 84 11.65 0.27 7.54
CA SER A 84 10.55 -0.58 8.01
C SER A 84 10.26 -1.78 7.09
N PHE A 85 11.14 -2.10 6.15
CA PHE A 85 11.03 -3.29 5.32
C PHE A 85 11.33 -4.55 6.12
N LEU A 86 10.41 -5.49 6.07
CA LEU A 86 10.57 -6.82 6.66
C LEU A 86 10.75 -7.83 5.53
N ALA A 87 11.85 -8.56 5.53
CA ALA A 87 12.20 -9.48 4.44
C ALA A 87 11.14 -10.56 4.19
N TYR A 88 10.38 -10.94 5.22
CA TYR A 88 9.34 -11.98 5.16
C TYR A 88 7.93 -11.43 4.88
N GLU A 89 7.73 -10.11 4.89
CA GLU A 89 6.38 -9.54 4.78
C GLU A 89 5.67 -9.86 3.47
N SER A 90 6.43 -9.94 2.38
CA SER A 90 5.86 -10.31 1.08
C SER A 90 5.25 -11.70 1.08
N LEU A 91 5.79 -12.64 1.86
CA LEU A 91 5.27 -14.00 2.00
C LEU A 91 3.90 -14.04 2.70
N ILE A 92 3.60 -13.03 3.51
CA ILE A 92 2.36 -12.88 4.28
C ILE A 92 1.36 -11.96 3.55
N ILE A 93 1.83 -10.78 3.10
CA ILE A 93 0.95 -9.75 2.52
C ILE A 93 0.54 -10.10 1.09
N ALA A 94 1.43 -10.74 0.31
CA ALA A 94 1.14 -11.05 -1.09
C ALA A 94 -0.11 -11.94 -1.28
N PRO A 95 -0.28 -13.07 -0.59
CA PRO A 95 -1.46 -13.92 -0.75
C PRO A 95 -2.76 -13.22 -0.34
N LEU A 96 -2.71 -12.34 0.68
CA LEU A 96 -3.86 -11.57 1.13
C LEU A 96 -4.26 -10.53 0.07
N ALA A 97 -3.30 -9.74 -0.41
CA ALA A 97 -3.53 -8.75 -1.46
C ALA A 97 -3.99 -9.42 -2.77
N LEU A 98 -3.44 -10.58 -3.12
CA LEU A 98 -3.83 -11.36 -4.29
C LEU A 98 -5.30 -11.79 -4.22
N SER A 99 -5.74 -12.28 -3.06
CA SER A 99 -7.14 -12.63 -2.80
C SER A 99 -8.07 -11.42 -2.97
N ASP A 100 -7.70 -10.28 -2.39
CA ASP A 100 -8.49 -9.05 -2.45
C ASP A 100 -8.56 -8.51 -3.90
N ILE A 101 -7.45 -8.56 -4.66
CA ILE A 101 -7.40 -8.14 -6.06
C ILE A 101 -8.29 -9.05 -6.92
N ARG A 102 -8.17 -10.37 -6.79
CA ARG A 102 -8.99 -11.33 -7.55
C ARG A 102 -10.48 -11.16 -7.25
N SER A 103 -10.83 -10.98 -6.00
CA SER A 103 -12.21 -10.71 -5.59
C SER A 103 -12.77 -9.43 -6.24
N ALA A 104 -11.97 -8.36 -6.30
CA ALA A 104 -12.38 -7.12 -6.95
C ALA A 104 -12.53 -7.28 -8.47
N LEU A 105 -11.67 -8.06 -9.14
CA LEU A 105 -11.78 -8.34 -10.58
C LEU A 105 -13.05 -9.13 -10.91
N VAL A 106 -13.39 -10.15 -10.13
CA VAL A 106 -14.66 -10.89 -10.29
C VAL A 106 -15.87 -9.96 -10.17
N ARG A 107 -15.83 -8.98 -9.26
CA ARG A 107 -16.88 -7.97 -9.12
C ARG A 107 -16.99 -7.05 -10.33
N VAL A 108 -15.86 -6.71 -10.99
CA VAL A 108 -15.87 -5.97 -12.26
C VAL A 108 -16.54 -6.80 -13.37
N GLU A 109 -16.12 -8.06 -13.51
CA GLU A 109 -16.67 -8.98 -14.53
C GLU A 109 -18.19 -9.16 -14.40
N ASN A 110 -18.69 -9.23 -13.16
CA ASN A 110 -20.10 -9.37 -12.86
C ASN A 110 -20.87 -8.03 -12.86
N GLY A 111 -20.22 -6.90 -13.11
CA GLY A 111 -20.82 -5.58 -13.05
C GLY A 111 -21.27 -5.13 -11.65
N SER A 112 -20.76 -5.77 -10.58
CA SER A 112 -21.12 -5.49 -9.18
C SER A 112 -20.05 -4.70 -8.42
N ILE A 113 -19.04 -4.16 -9.13
CA ILE A 113 -18.00 -3.34 -8.48
C ILE A 113 -18.60 -2.00 -8.04
N GLU A 114 -18.40 -1.66 -6.78
CA GLU A 114 -18.80 -0.38 -6.22
C GLU A 114 -17.84 0.74 -6.64
N PRO A 115 -18.30 2.00 -6.67
CA PRO A 115 -17.44 3.15 -6.85
C PRO A 115 -16.30 3.17 -5.82
N SER A 116 -15.18 3.78 -6.20
CA SER A 116 -14.06 3.97 -5.27
C SER A 116 -14.45 4.91 -4.14
N VAL A 117 -14.43 4.44 -2.90
CA VAL A 117 -14.69 5.23 -1.69
C VAL A 117 -13.77 6.47 -1.57
N PHE A 118 -12.61 6.42 -2.23
CA PHE A 118 -11.68 7.55 -2.27
C PHE A 118 -12.11 8.61 -3.28
N MET A 119 -12.74 8.19 -4.39
CA MET A 119 -13.24 9.10 -5.42
C MET A 119 -14.55 9.76 -4.99
N GLU A 120 -15.41 9.09 -4.26
CA GLU A 120 -16.62 9.69 -3.68
C GLU A 120 -16.29 10.90 -2.80
N ARG A 121 -15.19 10.82 -2.01
CA ARG A 121 -14.73 11.91 -1.15
C ARG A 121 -14.07 13.07 -1.91
N SER A 122 -13.67 12.85 -3.17
CA SER A 122 -12.96 13.85 -3.96
C SER A 122 -13.86 14.86 -4.67
N ASN A 123 -15.19 14.71 -4.58
CA ASN A 123 -16.20 15.55 -5.26
C ASN A 123 -16.01 15.67 -6.79
N THR A 124 -15.34 14.71 -7.42
CA THR A 124 -15.13 14.72 -8.89
C THR A 124 -16.33 14.19 -9.66
N GLY A 125 -17.29 13.55 -8.99
CA GLY A 125 -18.44 12.88 -9.61
C GLY A 125 -18.09 11.62 -10.41
N LYS A 126 -16.85 11.18 -10.38
CA LYS A 126 -16.39 9.97 -11.09
C LYS A 126 -16.33 8.77 -10.13
N PRO A 127 -16.76 7.57 -10.57
CA PRO A 127 -16.68 6.36 -9.76
C PRO A 127 -15.23 5.88 -9.56
N PHE A 128 -14.34 6.15 -10.52
CA PHE A 128 -12.90 5.85 -10.49
C PHE A 128 -12.12 6.99 -11.15
N ALA A 129 -10.85 7.14 -10.78
CA ALA A 129 -9.95 8.08 -11.45
C ALA A 129 -9.60 7.58 -12.86
N ASP A 130 -9.13 6.32 -12.96
CA ASP A 130 -8.85 5.61 -14.22
C ASP A 130 -8.98 4.09 -14.00
N LEU A 131 -10.19 3.56 -14.15
CA LEU A 131 -10.45 2.12 -13.96
C LEU A 131 -9.62 1.25 -14.93
N SER A 132 -9.39 1.73 -16.17
CA SER A 132 -8.61 0.95 -17.14
C SER A 132 -7.16 0.77 -16.69
N ALA A 133 -6.53 1.84 -16.24
CA ALA A 133 -5.18 1.80 -15.68
C ALA A 133 -5.13 0.94 -14.40
N ALA A 134 -6.15 1.03 -13.54
CA ALA A 134 -6.24 0.21 -12.34
C ALA A 134 -6.34 -1.30 -12.66
N LEU A 135 -7.13 -1.68 -13.67
CA LEU A 135 -7.25 -3.07 -14.13
C LEU A 135 -5.93 -3.60 -14.71
N ALA A 136 -5.25 -2.80 -15.54
CA ALA A 136 -3.94 -3.16 -16.10
C ALA A 136 -2.90 -3.37 -14.98
N LYS A 137 -2.88 -2.48 -14.00
CA LYS A 137 -1.99 -2.59 -12.82
C LYS A 137 -2.33 -3.83 -11.98
N ALA A 138 -3.61 -4.11 -11.72
CA ALA A 138 -4.08 -5.28 -11.00
C ALA A 138 -3.64 -6.57 -11.66
N SER A 139 -3.81 -6.68 -13.00
CA SER A 139 -3.38 -7.85 -13.78
C SER A 139 -1.87 -8.08 -13.70
N ARG A 140 -1.07 -7.01 -13.79
CA ARG A 140 0.38 -7.09 -13.61
C ARG A 140 0.76 -7.55 -12.20
N LEU A 141 0.11 -7.01 -11.17
CA LEU A 141 0.36 -7.41 -9.78
C LEU A 141 0.06 -8.89 -9.57
N ILE A 142 -1.04 -9.42 -10.10
CA ILE A 142 -1.35 -10.86 -10.01
C ILE A 142 -0.20 -11.70 -10.55
N GLY A 143 0.33 -11.37 -11.74
CA GLY A 143 1.45 -12.08 -12.35
C GLY A 143 2.75 -12.06 -11.52
N HIS A 144 2.91 -11.05 -10.65
CA HIS A 144 4.04 -10.97 -9.71
C HIS A 144 3.74 -11.74 -8.41
N LEU A 145 2.55 -11.54 -7.85
CA LEU A 145 2.15 -12.11 -6.57
C LEU A 145 2.02 -13.64 -6.62
N ASP A 146 1.60 -14.20 -7.74
CA ASP A 146 1.52 -15.65 -7.97
C ASP A 146 2.87 -16.36 -7.90
N LYS A 147 3.98 -15.63 -8.01
CA LYS A 147 5.34 -16.17 -7.90
C LYS A 147 5.89 -16.17 -6.49
N ILE A 148 5.20 -15.53 -5.55
CA ILE A 148 5.67 -15.39 -4.18
C ILE A 148 5.19 -16.60 -3.36
N PRO A 149 6.08 -17.29 -2.67
CA PRO A 149 5.70 -18.36 -1.74
C PRO A 149 4.77 -17.85 -0.64
N VAL A 150 3.85 -18.69 -0.20
CA VAL A 150 2.87 -18.36 0.82
C VAL A 150 3.33 -18.87 2.19
N VAL A 151 3.26 -18.00 3.18
CA VAL A 151 3.44 -18.34 4.59
C VAL A 151 2.18 -17.96 5.35
N SER A 152 1.77 -18.80 6.31
CA SER A 152 0.57 -18.54 7.11
C SER A 152 0.73 -17.29 7.96
N PRO A 153 -0.27 -16.39 8.01
CA PRO A 153 -0.27 -15.24 8.93
C PRO A 153 -0.08 -15.62 10.41
N GLU A 154 -0.44 -16.84 10.80
CA GLU A 154 -0.24 -17.37 12.17
C GLU A 154 1.23 -17.46 12.58
N GLN A 155 2.14 -17.46 11.61
CA GLN A 155 3.58 -17.48 11.86
C GLN A 155 4.17 -16.09 12.12
N VAL A 156 3.35 -15.03 12.02
CA VAL A 156 3.78 -13.66 12.30
C VAL A 156 3.93 -13.48 13.81
N PRO A 157 5.10 -13.04 14.31
CA PRO A 157 5.29 -12.77 15.74
C PRO A 157 4.28 -11.74 16.25
N ALA A 158 3.81 -11.93 17.49
CA ALA A 158 2.79 -11.06 18.09
C ALA A 158 3.20 -9.57 18.12
N GLU A 159 4.51 -9.30 18.26
CA GLU A 159 5.07 -7.95 18.32
C GLU A 159 5.35 -7.36 16.93
N SER A 160 5.08 -8.11 15.86
CA SER A 160 5.34 -7.63 14.50
C SER A 160 4.38 -6.53 14.11
N ILE A 161 4.91 -5.47 13.48
CA ILE A 161 4.12 -4.40 12.87
C ILE A 161 3.17 -4.94 11.77
N LEU A 162 3.42 -6.12 11.21
CA LEU A 162 2.54 -6.73 10.22
C LEU A 162 1.15 -7.03 10.78
N ASN A 163 1.02 -7.21 12.08
CA ASN A 163 -0.29 -7.44 12.71
C ASN A 163 -1.25 -6.26 12.51
N GLU A 164 -0.74 -5.06 12.31
CA GLU A 164 -1.53 -3.86 11.97
C GLU A 164 -2.24 -3.98 10.60
N PHE A 165 -1.74 -4.85 9.73
CA PHE A 165 -2.27 -5.04 8.37
C PHE A 165 -3.06 -6.32 8.21
N ILE A 166 -2.82 -7.35 9.06
CA ILE A 166 -3.38 -8.70 8.89
C ILE A 166 -4.41 -9.11 9.94
N SER A 167 -4.51 -8.36 11.04
CA SER A 167 -5.51 -8.59 12.13
C SER A 167 -6.89 -8.01 11.81
#